data_9722869f8cb70a1e6b62f888ca02fe90
#
_entry.id   9722869f8cb70a1e6b62f888ca02fe90
#
_cell.length_a   1.000
_cell.length_b   1.000
_cell.length_c   1.000
_cell.angle_alpha   90.00
_cell.angle_beta   90.00
_cell.angle_gamma   90.00
#
_symmetry.space_group_name_H-M   'P 1'
#
loop_
_entity.id
_entity.type
_entity.pdbx_description
1 polymer ?
#
loop_
_entity_poly.entity_id
_entity_poly.type
_entity_poly.pdbx_seq_one_letter_code
_entity_poly.pdbx_strand_id
1 'polypeptide(L)'
;MTNKAVTNVDPQEIDKFSQLASRWWDPEGEFKPLHLINPLRLDFINQNAQGLFGKTVIDIGCGGGILAESMAKAGAAVTGLDMAQASLEVAKLHGLESGAKVDYVC
;
A
#
# COMPACT_ATOMS: atom_id res chain seq x y z
N MET A 1 -15.60 13.61 24.90
CA MET A 1 -15.47 13.75 24.13
C MET A 1 -15.28 13.42 23.24
N THR A 2 -15.45 13.31 23.21
CA THR A 2 -15.36 13.29 22.33
C THR A 2 -15.12 13.01 21.39
N ASN A 3 -15.19 12.26 21.36
CA ASN A 3 -15.02 11.94 20.28
C ASN A 3 -14.32 12.44 19.29
N LYS A 4 -13.31 12.54 19.70
CA LYS A 4 -12.57 13.50 18.97
C LYS A 4 -12.15 13.04 17.64
N ALA A 5 -11.76 11.80 17.51
CA ALA A 5 -11.39 11.25 16.22
C ALA A 5 -12.54 11.38 15.24
N VAL A 6 -13.74 11.15 15.71
CA VAL A 6 -14.93 11.26 14.86
C VAL A 6 -15.21 12.70 14.47
N THR A 7 -15.08 13.59 15.46
CA THR A 7 -15.42 14.99 15.24
C THR A 7 -14.40 15.72 14.41
N ASN A 8 -13.16 15.18 14.33
CA ASN A 8 -12.08 15.84 13.63
C ASN A 8 -11.90 15.35 12.19
N VAL A 9 -12.73 14.42 11.77
CA VAL A 9 -12.67 13.94 10.39
C VAL A 9 -13.23 14.99 9.46
N ASP A 10 -12.40 15.48 8.56
CA ASP A 10 -12.78 16.48 7.57
C ASP A 10 -13.18 15.77 6.29
N PRO A 11 -14.44 15.90 5.83
CA PRO A 11 -14.86 15.27 4.59
C PRO A 11 -14.02 15.66 3.39
N GLN A 12 -13.50 16.90 3.36
CA GLN A 12 -12.65 17.33 2.26
C GLN A 12 -11.31 16.62 2.27
N GLU A 13 -10.75 16.35 3.45
CA GLU A 13 -9.53 15.58 3.56
C GLU A 13 -9.73 14.14 3.12
N ILE A 14 -10.84 13.53 3.52
CA ILE A 14 -11.18 12.18 3.08
C ILE A 14 -11.27 12.12 1.56
N ASP A 15 -11.91 13.12 0.95
CA ASP A 15 -12.01 13.21 -0.50
C ASP A 15 -10.64 13.32 -1.16
N LYS A 16 -9.75 14.14 -0.59
CA LYS A 16 -8.41 14.27 -1.11
C LYS A 16 -7.64 12.96 -1.08
N PHE A 17 -7.72 12.24 0.03
CA PHE A 17 -7.06 10.95 0.15
C PHE A 17 -7.66 9.92 -0.79
N SER A 18 -8.98 9.93 -0.95
CA SER A 18 -9.64 9.02 -1.88
C SER A 18 -9.22 9.31 -3.32
N GLN A 19 -9.12 10.57 -3.70
CA GLN A 19 -8.67 10.96 -5.03
C GLN A 19 -7.22 10.57 -5.25
N LEU A 20 -6.37 10.78 -4.25
CA LEU A 20 -4.96 10.41 -4.34
C LEU A 20 -4.82 8.89 -4.45
N ALA A 21 -5.61 8.14 -3.68
CA ALA A 21 -5.60 6.68 -3.75
C ALA A 21 -6.01 6.20 -5.14
N SER A 22 -7.04 6.81 -5.72
CA SER A 22 -7.48 6.47 -7.06
C SER A 22 -6.38 6.73 -8.09
N ARG A 23 -5.64 7.82 -7.94
CA ARG A 23 -4.54 8.14 -8.84
C ARG A 23 -3.39 7.16 -8.70
N TRP A 24 -2.99 6.84 -7.46
CA TRP A 24 -1.92 5.87 -7.20
C TRP A 24 -2.21 4.52 -7.83
N TRP A 25 -3.46 4.07 -7.71
CA TRP A 25 -3.84 2.72 -8.10
C TRP A 25 -4.46 2.64 -9.48
N ASP A 26 -4.48 3.73 -10.24
CA ASP A 26 -4.92 3.73 -11.63
C ASP A 26 -3.78 3.22 -12.51
N PRO A 27 -3.88 2.02 -13.08
CA PRO A 27 -2.80 1.45 -13.89
C PRO A 27 -2.57 2.20 -15.20
N GLU A 28 -3.48 3.11 -15.57
CA GLU A 28 -3.31 3.94 -16.76
C GLU A 28 -3.04 5.39 -16.41
N GLY A 29 -2.85 5.70 -15.14
CA GLY A 29 -2.61 7.06 -14.65
C GLY A 29 -1.13 7.39 -14.54
N GLU A 30 -0.84 8.39 -13.70
CA GLU A 30 0.53 8.89 -13.55
C GLU A 30 1.49 7.90 -12.90
N PHE A 31 0.98 6.91 -12.18
CA PHE A 31 1.80 5.88 -11.55
C PHE A 31 1.89 4.59 -12.39
N LYS A 32 1.47 4.67 -13.65
CA LYS A 32 1.55 3.55 -14.56
C LYS A 32 2.92 2.85 -14.57
N PRO A 33 4.05 3.58 -14.56
CA PRO A 33 5.35 2.90 -14.56
C PRO A 33 5.53 1.95 -13.38
N LEU A 34 5.00 2.29 -12.22
CA LEU A 34 5.10 1.41 -11.05
C LEU A 34 4.26 0.16 -11.22
N HIS A 35 3.08 0.29 -11.82
CA HIS A 35 2.23 -0.87 -12.09
C HIS A 35 2.84 -1.79 -13.14
N LEU A 36 3.50 -1.21 -14.14
CA LEU A 36 4.14 -2.01 -15.20
C LEU A 36 5.34 -2.80 -14.67
N ILE A 37 6.13 -2.21 -13.78
CA ILE A 37 7.32 -2.87 -13.26
C ILE A 37 7.01 -3.81 -12.09
N ASN A 38 5.86 -3.64 -11.45
CA ASN A 38 5.56 -4.38 -10.23
C ASN A 38 5.61 -5.91 -10.41
N PRO A 39 5.02 -6.50 -11.47
CA PRO A 39 5.11 -7.95 -11.63
C PRO A 39 6.53 -8.46 -11.76
N LEU A 40 7.41 -7.68 -12.40
CA LEU A 40 8.82 -8.05 -12.54
C LEU A 40 9.54 -8.01 -11.20
N ARG A 41 9.26 -6.97 -10.41
CA ARG A 41 9.84 -6.84 -9.07
C ARG A 41 9.37 -7.97 -8.17
N LEU A 42 8.08 -8.26 -8.20
CA LEU A 42 7.52 -9.34 -7.40
C LEU A 42 8.14 -10.68 -7.76
N ASP A 43 8.27 -10.95 -9.04
CA ASP A 43 8.86 -12.20 -9.53
C ASP A 43 10.31 -12.33 -9.10
N PHE A 44 11.10 -11.25 -9.22
CA PHE A 44 12.48 -11.22 -8.80
C PHE A 44 12.61 -11.52 -7.30
N ILE A 45 11.77 -10.87 -6.48
CA ILE A 45 11.80 -11.08 -5.03
C ILE A 45 11.40 -12.50 -4.69
N ASN A 46 10.35 -13.00 -5.32
CA ASN A 46 9.85 -14.33 -5.08
C ASN A 46 10.89 -15.39 -5.38
N GLN A 47 11.60 -15.24 -6.49
CA GLN A 47 12.66 -16.17 -6.87
C GLN A 47 13.82 -16.11 -5.90
N ASN A 48 14.26 -14.92 -5.52
CA ASN A 48 15.42 -14.76 -4.64
C ASN A 48 15.10 -15.12 -3.18
N ALA A 49 13.85 -15.05 -2.77
CA ALA A 49 13.43 -15.47 -1.46
C ALA A 49 13.02 -16.94 -1.39
N GLN A 50 13.10 -17.64 -2.51
CA GLN A 50 12.66 -19.03 -2.62
C GLN A 50 11.18 -19.16 -2.23
N GLY A 51 10.38 -18.25 -2.76
CA GLY A 51 8.96 -18.16 -2.46
C GLY A 51 8.67 -17.18 -1.34
N LEU A 52 7.57 -16.48 -1.47
CA LEU A 52 7.15 -15.48 -0.48
C LEU A 52 6.18 -16.05 0.56
N PHE A 53 5.55 -17.17 0.26
CA PHE A 53 4.55 -17.73 1.16
C PHE A 53 5.17 -18.03 2.53
N GLY A 54 4.53 -17.51 3.57
CA GLY A 54 4.97 -17.72 4.94
C GLY A 54 6.17 -16.89 5.38
N LYS A 55 6.71 -16.05 4.50
CA LYS A 55 7.85 -15.20 4.85
C LYS A 55 7.39 -13.92 5.53
N THR A 56 8.27 -13.36 6.35
CA THR A 56 8.08 -12.04 6.94
C THR A 56 8.89 -11.05 6.13
N VAL A 57 8.24 -9.98 5.66
CA VAL A 57 8.86 -9.03 4.73
C VAL A 57 8.66 -7.61 5.25
N ILE A 58 9.71 -6.80 5.12
CA ILE A 58 9.63 -5.36 5.35
C ILE A 58 9.90 -4.67 4.03
N ASP A 59 8.93 -3.85 3.58
CA ASP A 59 9.06 -3.05 2.36
C ASP A 59 9.38 -1.62 2.76
N ILE A 60 10.64 -1.22 2.61
CA ILE A 60 11.12 0.11 2.99
C ILE A 60 10.89 1.06 1.82
N GLY A 61 10.21 2.18 2.10
CA GLY A 61 9.81 3.11 1.04
C GLY A 61 8.63 2.56 0.26
N CYS A 62 7.64 2.01 0.95
CA CYS A 62 6.56 1.28 0.31
C CYS A 62 5.59 2.14 -0.49
N GLY A 63 5.58 3.46 -0.29
CA GLY A 63 4.68 4.36 -1.00
C GLY A 63 3.22 3.99 -0.83
N GLY A 64 2.47 3.97 -1.92
CA GLY A 64 1.06 3.63 -1.92
C GLY A 64 0.73 2.16 -1.82
N GLY A 65 1.73 1.31 -1.63
CA GLY A 65 1.52 -0.09 -1.29
C GLY A 65 1.42 -1.07 -2.46
N ILE A 66 1.78 -0.65 -3.66
CA ILE A 66 1.64 -1.50 -4.84
C ILE A 66 2.40 -2.82 -4.69
N LEU A 67 3.69 -2.75 -4.36
CA LEU A 67 4.50 -3.95 -4.18
C LEU A 67 4.13 -4.67 -2.87
N ALA A 68 3.92 -3.91 -1.79
CA ALA A 68 3.58 -4.49 -0.50
C ALA A 68 2.32 -5.35 -0.57
N GLU A 69 1.28 -4.87 -1.24
CA GLU A 69 0.06 -5.65 -1.40
C GLU A 69 0.29 -6.91 -2.21
N SER A 70 1.11 -6.80 -3.26
CA SER A 70 1.44 -7.97 -4.09
C SER A 70 2.11 -9.06 -3.28
N MET A 71 3.04 -8.67 -2.41
CA MET A 71 3.74 -9.63 -1.56
C MET A 71 2.80 -10.25 -0.52
N ALA A 72 1.90 -9.44 0.04
CA ALA A 72 0.90 -9.95 0.97
C ALA A 72 -0.03 -10.96 0.29
N LYS A 73 -0.44 -10.67 -0.93
CA LYS A 73 -1.28 -11.59 -1.70
C LYS A 73 -0.54 -12.88 -2.05
N ALA A 74 0.78 -12.82 -2.15
CA ALA A 74 1.59 -14.02 -2.35
C ALA A 74 1.80 -14.84 -1.08
N GLY A 75 1.24 -14.39 0.04
CA GLY A 75 1.25 -15.15 1.29
C GLY A 75 2.29 -14.70 2.31
N ALA A 76 2.97 -13.59 2.08
CA ALA A 76 3.93 -13.04 3.03
C ALA A 76 3.24 -12.20 4.11
N ALA A 77 3.85 -12.14 5.29
CA ALA A 77 3.46 -11.21 6.33
C ALA A 77 4.27 -9.93 6.11
N VAL A 78 3.62 -8.89 5.61
CA VAL A 78 4.32 -7.69 5.11
C VAL A 78 4.10 -6.50 6.02
N THR A 79 5.19 -5.79 6.31
CA THR A 79 5.16 -4.48 6.94
C THR A 79 5.71 -3.47 5.93
N GLY A 80 4.95 -2.44 5.64
CA GLY A 80 5.37 -1.36 4.75
C GLY A 80 5.79 -0.14 5.56
N LEU A 81 6.98 0.38 5.28
CA LEU A 81 7.50 1.56 5.94
C LEU A 81 7.64 2.68 4.93
N ASP A 82 7.21 3.87 5.29
CA ASP A 82 7.42 5.05 4.46
C ASP A 82 7.41 6.29 5.33
N MET A 83 8.21 7.28 4.97
CA MET A 83 8.23 8.55 5.68
C MET A 83 7.08 9.46 5.29
N ALA A 84 6.46 9.22 4.14
CA ALA A 84 5.36 10.04 3.64
C ALA A 84 4.03 9.53 4.17
N GLN A 85 3.50 10.21 5.17
CA GLN A 85 2.23 9.83 5.79
C GLN A 85 1.10 9.77 4.76
N ALA A 86 1.08 10.70 3.81
CA ALA A 86 0.04 10.71 2.78
C ALA A 86 0.05 9.44 1.93
N SER A 87 1.23 8.94 1.59
CA SER A 87 1.35 7.68 0.84
C SER A 87 0.85 6.50 1.65
N LEU A 88 1.16 6.48 2.93
CA LEU A 88 0.68 5.41 3.81
C LEU A 88 -0.83 5.42 3.96
N GLU A 89 -1.45 6.60 3.99
CA GLU A 89 -2.90 6.69 4.03
C GLU A 89 -3.53 6.13 2.75
N VAL A 90 -2.91 6.40 1.60
CA VAL A 90 -3.32 5.80 0.33
C VAL A 90 -3.23 4.28 0.39
N ALA A 91 -2.10 3.78 0.90
CA ALA A 91 -1.87 2.34 1.00
C ALA A 91 -2.91 1.67 1.91
N LYS A 92 -3.18 2.26 3.06
CA LYS A 92 -4.18 1.74 4.00
C LYS A 92 -5.57 1.72 3.38
N LEU A 93 -5.93 2.81 2.70
CA LEU A 93 -7.25 2.94 2.09
C LEU A 93 -7.45 1.89 1.01
N HIS A 94 -6.46 1.71 0.14
CA HIS A 94 -6.54 0.69 -0.90
C HIS A 94 -6.59 -0.72 -0.30
N GLY A 95 -5.85 -0.95 0.77
CA GLY A 95 -5.86 -2.24 1.46
C GLY A 95 -7.23 -2.64 1.97
N LEU A 96 -8.02 -1.67 2.42
CA LEU A 96 -9.39 -1.93 2.86
C LEU A 96 -10.26 -2.44 1.70
N GLU A 97 -10.05 -1.91 0.50
CA GLU A 97 -10.80 -2.31 -0.67
C GLU A 97 -10.33 -3.65 -1.22
N SER A 98 -9.02 -3.85 -1.29
CA SER A 98 -8.44 -5.05 -1.91
C SER A 98 -8.46 -6.26 -0.99
N GLY A 99 -8.60 -6.05 0.31
CA GLY A 99 -8.51 -7.13 1.28
C GLY A 99 -7.09 -7.57 1.60
N ALA A 100 -6.08 -6.97 1.01
CA ALA A 100 -4.70 -7.28 1.32
C ALA A 100 -4.36 -6.76 2.72
N LYS A 101 -3.68 -7.59 3.51
CA LYS A 101 -3.34 -7.22 4.89
C LYS A 101 -1.86 -6.91 4.97
N VAL A 102 -1.56 -5.63 5.14
CA VAL A 102 -0.21 -5.13 5.30
C VAL A 102 -0.21 -4.19 6.51
N ASP A 103 0.80 -4.29 7.34
CA ASP A 103 0.99 -3.35 8.45
C ASP A 103 1.79 -2.17 7.93
N TYR A 104 1.19 -1.00 7.88
CA TYR A 104 1.87 0.21 7.42
C TYR A 104 2.31 1.06 8.58
N VAL A 105 3.58 1.44 8.58
CA VAL A 105 4.22 2.19 9.65
C VAL A 105 4.99 3.37 9.08
N CYS A 106 4.81 4.53 9.70
CA CYS A 106 5.53 5.75 9.31
C CYS A 106 6.91 5.82 9.93
#